data_82a69485af2ca2a058291ac3ef5eef48
#
_entry.id   82a69485af2ca2a058291ac3ef5eef48
#
_cell.length_a   1.000
_cell.length_b   1.000
_cell.length_c   1.000
_cell.angle_alpha   90.00
_cell.angle_beta   90.00
_cell.angle_gamma   90.00
#
_symmetry.space_group_name_H-M   'P 1'
#
loop_
_entity.id
_entity.type
_entity.pdbx_description
1 polymer ?
#
loop_
_entity_poly.entity_id
_entity_poly.type
_entity_poly.pdbx_seq_one_letter_code
_entity_poly.pdbx_strand_id
1 'polypeptide(L)'
;MLKGLMRLAPCAAVLFSMLSTAHAEDNRMVFTGTLGKMPIVFEVDTSDPEQVTGRYFYEKFHRDLELNGTYKNDVLLLTEGSDRMEPGKPLPTLKLQQIDGGWKGEWQNPKGKKLPVLVTDTPLPEVPANALPYIAKLPKTEPYEYLRLQGLKLKTGKKQDFMGYTLQWWEEPDTKMTMFSIESGLPKEDLQRVNQQLLGRLWDEAISYYGCQLRGRGYAEFLQDVTPTFISPSVISLNISTSYDCGGAHPDFGDSPLNIDVKTGHPLSLEDVLWVGEGQPILHADRYRGGDQPLTEAEDAARSKYQREVFMPWLIKQLTALYPDEMKKPAEGDEDSCDFTNEDNWSYSNWHFTEKGLYLGAYFARVERACDSPDWSILPYSLIKQYPGAVKLQLPQG
;
A
#
# COMPACT_ATOMS: atom_id res chain seq x y z
N MET A 1 -33.08 -59.50 48.63
CA MET A 1 -31.72 -59.55 48.03
C MET A 1 -31.80 -59.08 46.63
N LEU A 2 -31.47 -57.81 46.39
CA LEU A 2 -31.26 -57.27 45.06
C LEU A 2 -30.13 -56.22 45.13
N LYS A 3 -29.02 -56.50 44.48
CA LYS A 3 -27.87 -55.63 44.37
C LYS A 3 -28.10 -54.64 43.24
N GLY A 4 -28.16 -53.32 43.55
CA GLY A 4 -28.17 -52.26 42.56
C GLY A 4 -26.73 -51.94 42.13
N LEU A 5 -26.47 -52.05 40.84
CA LEU A 5 -25.24 -51.56 40.21
C LEU A 5 -25.38 -50.06 39.89
N MET A 6 -24.51 -49.28 40.54
CA MET A 6 -24.36 -47.85 40.28
C MET A 6 -23.37 -47.69 39.11
N ARG A 7 -23.83 -47.18 37.96
CA ARG A 7 -23.01 -46.85 36.79
C ARG A 7 -22.46 -45.44 36.98
N LEU A 8 -21.17 -45.31 37.14
CA LEU A 8 -20.44 -44.07 37.05
C LEU A 8 -20.24 -43.70 35.56
N ALA A 9 -20.74 -42.53 35.16
CA ALA A 9 -20.45 -41.92 33.87
C ALA A 9 -19.18 -41.07 34.00
N PRO A 10 -18.20 -41.13 33.08
CA PRO A 10 -17.09 -40.23 33.07
C PRO A 10 -17.48 -38.91 32.44
N CYS A 11 -17.35 -37.81 33.19
CA CYS A 11 -17.34 -36.45 32.66
C CYS A 11 -16.06 -36.24 31.83
N ALA A 12 -16.18 -36.19 30.51
CA ALA A 12 -15.12 -35.70 29.63
C ALA A 12 -15.11 -34.17 29.70
N ALA A 13 -14.12 -33.61 30.38
CA ALA A 13 -13.84 -32.18 30.32
C ALA A 13 -13.21 -31.87 28.96
N VAL A 14 -13.96 -31.23 28.09
CA VAL A 14 -13.46 -30.66 26.84
C VAL A 14 -12.72 -29.38 27.22
N LEU A 15 -11.39 -29.44 27.21
CA LEU A 15 -10.50 -28.26 27.24
C LEU A 15 -10.60 -27.55 25.91
N PHE A 16 -11.39 -26.46 25.87
CA PHE A 16 -11.33 -25.47 24.79
C PHE A 16 -10.02 -24.68 24.98
N SER A 17 -8.99 -25.06 24.23
CA SER A 17 -7.83 -24.21 24.03
C SER A 17 -8.27 -23.05 23.14
N MET A 18 -8.50 -21.91 23.77
CA MET A 18 -8.57 -20.64 23.07
C MET A 18 -7.19 -20.36 22.47
N LEU A 19 -7.02 -20.64 21.19
CA LEU A 19 -5.95 -20.10 20.38
C LEU A 19 -6.23 -18.59 20.26
N SER A 20 -5.65 -17.80 21.16
CA SER A 20 -5.51 -16.37 20.97
C SER A 20 -4.64 -16.17 19.73
N THR A 21 -5.21 -15.72 18.65
CA THR A 21 -4.44 -15.14 17.56
C THR A 21 -3.77 -13.89 18.14
N ALA A 22 -2.49 -14.03 18.49
CA ALA A 22 -1.65 -12.90 18.82
C ALA A 22 -1.55 -12.07 17.54
N HIS A 23 -2.32 -11.00 17.45
CA HIS A 23 -1.94 -9.88 16.61
C HIS A 23 -0.59 -9.43 17.17
N ALA A 24 0.45 -9.45 16.34
CA ALA A 24 1.70 -8.80 16.69
C ALA A 24 1.36 -7.32 16.91
N GLU A 25 1.26 -6.91 18.16
CA GLU A 25 1.21 -5.48 18.48
C GLU A 25 2.47 -4.86 17.90
N ASP A 26 2.32 -3.81 17.14
CA ASP A 26 3.43 -3.03 16.60
C ASP A 26 4.13 -2.34 17.78
N ASN A 27 5.22 -2.95 18.25
CA ASN A 27 5.98 -2.49 19.40
C ASN A 27 7.04 -1.44 19.00
N ARG A 28 6.93 -0.85 17.83
CA ARG A 28 7.82 0.22 17.38
C ARG A 28 7.60 1.48 18.20
N MET A 29 8.64 1.93 18.86
CA MET A 29 8.63 3.16 19.64
C MET A 29 9.31 4.28 18.85
N VAL A 30 8.69 5.45 18.83
CA VAL A 30 9.17 6.62 18.08
C VAL A 30 9.60 7.71 19.04
N PHE A 31 10.79 8.27 18.79
CA PHE A 31 11.41 9.31 19.59
C PHE A 31 11.87 10.46 18.69
N THR A 32 11.99 11.66 19.26
CA THR A 32 12.64 12.79 18.60
C THR A 32 13.83 13.27 19.40
N GLY A 33 14.81 13.87 18.75
CA GLY A 33 15.98 14.37 19.47
C GLY A 33 17.11 14.78 18.55
N THR A 34 18.36 14.50 18.96
CA THR A 34 19.53 14.95 18.20
C THR A 34 20.60 13.85 18.12
N LEU A 35 21.28 13.80 16.98
CA LEU A 35 22.58 13.14 16.79
C LEU A 35 23.61 14.23 16.50
N GLY A 36 24.53 14.44 17.46
CA GLY A 36 25.40 15.62 17.44
C GLY A 36 24.60 16.91 17.61
N LYS A 37 24.53 17.71 16.54
CA LYS A 37 23.74 18.96 16.49
C LYS A 37 22.56 18.87 15.52
N MET A 38 22.37 17.73 14.89
CA MET A 38 21.35 17.53 13.87
C MET A 38 20.10 16.93 14.49
N PRO A 39 18.92 17.54 14.28
CA PRO A 39 17.65 16.93 14.68
C PRO A 39 17.40 15.61 13.93
N ILE A 40 16.91 14.62 14.66
CA ILE A 40 16.56 13.30 14.14
C ILE A 40 15.18 12.86 14.66
N VAL A 41 14.53 12.05 13.86
CA VAL A 41 13.44 11.17 14.29
C VAL A 41 13.99 9.76 14.32
N PHE A 42 13.75 9.04 15.41
CA PHE A 42 14.30 7.73 15.69
C PHE A 42 13.18 6.74 16.01
N GLU A 43 13.20 5.58 15.37
CA GLU A 43 12.25 4.51 15.61
C GLU A 43 13.01 3.24 15.96
N VAL A 44 12.54 2.49 16.97
CA VAL A 44 13.14 1.23 17.38
C VAL A 44 12.09 0.23 17.84
N ASP A 45 12.25 -1.02 17.46
CA ASP A 45 11.53 -2.18 17.96
C ASP A 45 12.48 -3.03 18.84
N THR A 46 12.13 -3.14 20.12
CA THR A 46 12.87 -3.91 21.12
C THR A 46 12.11 -5.16 21.57
N SER A 47 11.10 -5.58 20.86
CA SER A 47 10.27 -6.77 21.17
C SER A 47 11.10 -8.05 21.19
N ASP A 48 12.09 -8.16 20.31
CA ASP A 48 13.14 -9.19 20.37
C ASP A 48 14.48 -8.56 20.79
N PRO A 49 14.90 -8.71 22.06
CA PRO A 49 16.13 -8.12 22.55
C PRO A 49 17.42 -8.60 21.86
N GLU A 50 17.41 -9.77 21.24
CA GLU A 50 18.55 -10.31 20.49
C GLU A 50 18.55 -9.88 19.01
N GLN A 51 17.42 -9.36 18.50
CA GLN A 51 17.24 -8.93 17.11
C GLN A 51 16.52 -7.58 17.05
N VAL A 52 17.04 -6.58 17.76
CA VAL A 52 16.50 -5.23 17.72
C VAL A 52 16.63 -4.66 16.32
N THR A 53 15.54 -4.12 15.79
CA THR A 53 15.49 -3.39 14.53
C THR A 53 15.08 -1.95 14.77
N GLY A 54 15.47 -1.06 13.86
CA GLY A 54 15.09 0.34 13.95
C GLY A 54 15.54 1.11 12.72
N ARG A 55 15.26 2.38 12.74
CA ARG A 55 15.67 3.34 11.72
C ARG A 55 15.65 4.75 12.29
N TYR A 56 16.33 5.64 11.63
CA TYR A 56 16.20 7.06 11.91
C TYR A 56 16.43 7.87 10.64
N PHE A 57 15.91 9.08 10.62
CA PHE A 57 16.27 10.06 9.62
C PHE A 57 16.65 11.40 10.26
N TYR A 58 17.53 12.13 9.57
CA TYR A 58 17.75 13.54 9.89
C TYR A 58 16.60 14.36 9.31
N GLU A 59 15.95 15.20 10.14
CA GLU A 59 14.82 16.03 9.70
C GLU A 59 15.10 16.85 8.44
N LYS A 60 16.36 17.21 8.20
CA LYS A 60 16.77 17.94 7.00
C LYS A 60 16.73 17.10 5.72
N PHE A 61 16.91 15.78 5.82
CA PHE A 61 17.13 14.92 4.65
C PHE A 61 16.01 13.90 4.41
N HIS A 62 15.18 13.62 5.40
CA HIS A 62 14.03 12.69 5.38
C HIS A 62 14.35 11.25 4.96
N ARG A 63 15.62 10.91 4.71
CA ARG A 63 16.06 9.58 4.26
C ARG A 63 16.45 8.72 5.46
N ASP A 64 15.93 7.51 5.47
CA ASP A 64 16.18 6.55 6.53
C ASP A 64 17.60 5.99 6.52
N LEU A 65 18.12 5.78 7.73
CA LEU A 65 19.30 4.98 8.03
C LEU A 65 18.84 3.79 8.87
N GLU A 66 19.08 2.59 8.34
CA GLU A 66 18.70 1.32 8.99
C GLU A 66 19.53 1.10 10.27
N LEU A 67 18.90 0.54 11.30
CA LEU A 67 19.53 0.15 12.56
C LEU A 67 19.22 -1.30 12.87
N ASN A 68 20.25 -2.07 13.25
CA ASN A 68 20.12 -3.45 13.66
C ASN A 68 21.03 -3.70 14.86
N GLY A 69 20.58 -4.50 15.85
CA GLY A 69 21.44 -4.76 17.00
C GLY A 69 20.76 -5.54 18.12
N THR A 70 21.13 -5.21 19.36
CA THR A 70 20.66 -5.92 20.57
C THR A 70 20.32 -4.93 21.68
N TYR A 71 19.43 -5.37 22.58
CA TYR A 71 19.06 -4.64 23.80
C TYR A 71 19.35 -5.53 25.03
N LYS A 72 20.24 -5.07 25.91
CA LYS A 72 20.61 -5.83 27.13
C LYS A 72 21.04 -4.89 28.26
N ASN A 73 20.52 -5.14 29.45
CA ASN A 73 20.85 -4.35 30.65
C ASN A 73 20.64 -2.83 30.43
N ASP A 74 19.51 -2.47 29.89
CA ASP A 74 19.11 -1.09 29.56
C ASP A 74 20.03 -0.40 28.53
N VAL A 75 20.81 -1.16 27.77
CA VAL A 75 21.67 -0.66 26.70
C VAL A 75 21.23 -1.19 25.36
N LEU A 76 20.97 -0.28 24.41
CA LEU A 76 20.88 -0.57 22.98
C LEU A 76 22.30 -0.52 22.39
N LEU A 77 22.69 -1.59 21.73
CA LEU A 77 23.90 -1.62 20.91
C LEU A 77 23.50 -1.85 19.47
N LEU A 78 23.52 -0.80 18.65
CA LEU A 78 23.02 -0.82 17.30
C LEU A 78 24.15 -0.57 16.30
N THR A 79 24.03 -1.19 15.13
CA THR A 79 24.85 -0.94 13.94
C THR A 79 24.02 -0.17 12.93
N GLU A 80 24.56 0.90 12.36
CA GLU A 80 23.92 1.72 11.34
C GLU A 80 24.24 1.17 9.95
N GLY A 81 23.18 0.85 9.19
CA GLY A 81 23.29 0.25 7.87
C GLY A 81 23.49 -1.27 7.89
N SER A 82 23.93 -1.80 6.77
CA SER A 82 24.13 -3.23 6.56
C SER A 82 25.43 -3.47 5.78
N ASP A 83 26.13 -4.56 6.11
CA ASP A 83 27.33 -5.00 5.41
C ASP A 83 27.04 -5.93 4.20
N ARG A 84 25.77 -6.20 3.89
CA ARG A 84 25.39 -7.13 2.80
C ARG A 84 25.97 -6.76 1.44
N MET A 85 26.10 -5.46 1.14
CA MET A 85 26.65 -4.99 -0.14
C MET A 85 28.20 -4.94 -0.14
N GLU A 86 28.80 -4.73 1.03
CA GLU A 86 30.26 -4.71 1.22
C GLU A 86 30.61 -5.51 2.49
N PRO A 87 30.59 -6.86 2.44
CA PRO A 87 30.82 -7.71 3.61
C PRO A 87 32.15 -7.42 4.28
N GLY A 88 32.12 -7.27 5.61
CA GLY A 88 33.30 -6.99 6.43
C GLY A 88 33.73 -5.54 6.47
N LYS A 89 33.02 -4.61 5.81
CA LYS A 89 33.27 -3.18 5.96
C LYS A 89 32.79 -2.72 7.35
N PRO A 90 33.64 -2.06 8.14
CA PRO A 90 33.23 -1.53 9.43
C PRO A 90 32.12 -0.48 9.26
N LEU A 91 31.04 -0.63 10.01
CA LEU A 91 29.88 0.26 10.00
C LEU A 91 29.87 1.16 11.25
N PRO A 92 29.17 2.31 11.19
CA PRO A 92 28.93 3.11 12.38
C PRO A 92 28.13 2.35 13.42
N THR A 93 28.31 2.68 14.69
CA THR A 93 27.59 2.08 15.81
C THR A 93 26.97 3.12 16.72
N LEU A 94 25.85 2.76 17.34
CA LEU A 94 25.23 3.53 18.41
C LEU A 94 25.23 2.70 19.70
N LYS A 95 25.70 3.30 20.79
CA LYS A 95 25.59 2.72 22.13
C LYS A 95 24.75 3.67 22.96
N LEU A 96 23.51 3.26 23.26
CA LEU A 96 22.51 4.11 23.91
C LEU A 96 22.06 3.46 25.21
N GLN A 97 22.12 4.19 26.31
CA GLN A 97 21.58 3.81 27.62
C GLN A 97 20.14 4.31 27.71
N GLN A 98 19.25 3.46 28.21
CA GLN A 98 17.88 3.86 28.51
C GLN A 98 17.86 4.94 29.61
N ILE A 99 17.04 5.94 29.42
CA ILE A 99 16.73 6.98 30.38
C ILE A 99 15.21 7.08 30.55
N ASP A 100 14.75 7.90 31.47
CA ASP A 100 13.31 8.18 31.58
C ASP A 100 12.79 8.81 30.30
N GLY A 101 11.84 8.14 29.65
CA GLY A 101 11.21 8.57 28.39
C GLY A 101 12.15 8.57 27.18
N GLY A 102 13.23 7.81 27.14
CA GLY A 102 14.05 7.79 25.93
C GLY A 102 15.43 7.13 26.03
N TRP A 103 16.35 7.59 25.18
CA TRP A 103 17.70 7.02 25.04
C TRP A 103 18.77 8.10 24.98
N LYS A 104 19.92 7.84 25.63
CA LYS A 104 21.09 8.73 25.62
C LYS A 104 22.37 7.95 25.43
N GLY A 105 23.27 8.45 24.61
CA GLY A 105 24.56 7.80 24.41
C GLY A 105 25.40 8.43 23.31
N GLU A 106 26.09 7.60 22.55
CA GLU A 106 27.02 8.01 21.51
C GLU A 106 26.81 7.22 20.23
N TRP A 107 26.91 7.92 19.11
CA TRP A 107 27.17 7.37 17.79
C TRP A 107 28.67 7.44 17.50
N GLN A 108 29.25 6.38 16.93
CA GLN A 108 30.67 6.32 16.58
C GLN A 108 30.85 5.80 15.15
N ASN A 109 31.57 6.55 14.31
CA ASN A 109 31.96 6.07 12.99
C ASN A 109 33.16 5.10 13.05
N PRO A 110 33.44 4.34 11.96
CA PRO A 110 34.57 3.42 11.92
C PRO A 110 35.96 4.04 12.14
N LYS A 111 36.09 5.37 11.95
CA LYS A 111 37.33 6.12 12.18
C LYS A 111 37.47 6.63 13.62
N GLY A 112 36.56 6.27 14.51
CA GLY A 112 36.60 6.65 15.92
C GLY A 112 36.00 8.02 16.26
N LYS A 113 35.44 8.76 15.29
CA LYS A 113 34.73 10.00 15.57
C LYS A 113 33.44 9.70 16.31
N LYS A 114 33.22 10.38 17.43
CA LYS A 114 32.03 10.23 18.28
C LYS A 114 31.14 11.45 18.22
N LEU A 115 29.84 11.23 18.27
CA LEU A 115 28.82 12.26 18.38
C LEU A 115 27.80 11.86 19.48
N PRO A 116 27.36 12.79 20.34
CA PRO A 116 26.34 12.48 21.33
C PRO A 116 24.99 12.22 20.66
N VAL A 117 24.21 11.30 21.23
CA VAL A 117 22.83 11.01 20.85
C VAL A 117 21.94 11.24 22.07
N LEU A 118 20.87 11.96 21.90
CA LEU A 118 19.80 12.11 22.89
C LEU A 118 18.47 12.10 22.13
N VAL A 119 17.63 11.13 22.42
CA VAL A 119 16.27 11.04 21.88
C VAL A 119 15.29 10.76 23.02
N THR A 120 14.15 11.43 22.99
CA THR A 120 13.12 11.32 24.01
C THR A 120 11.75 11.13 23.38
N ASP A 121 10.85 10.51 24.11
CA ASP A 121 9.44 10.50 23.80
C ASP A 121 8.93 11.96 23.86
N THR A 122 8.47 12.44 22.74
CA THR A 122 8.03 13.82 22.60
C THR A 122 6.60 13.82 22.04
N PRO A 123 5.68 14.60 22.61
CA PRO A 123 4.35 14.71 22.04
C PRO A 123 4.39 15.05 20.57
N LEU A 124 3.63 14.30 19.77
CA LEU A 124 3.52 14.57 18.34
C LEU A 124 2.89 15.94 18.09
N PRO A 125 3.29 16.67 17.04
CA PRO A 125 2.64 17.89 16.63
C PRO A 125 1.13 17.70 16.47
N GLU A 126 0.35 18.72 16.84
CA GLU A 126 -1.10 18.69 16.62
C GLU A 126 -1.42 18.58 15.13
N VAL A 127 -2.42 17.77 14.81
CA VAL A 127 -2.92 17.65 13.46
C VAL A 127 -3.64 18.93 13.05
N PRO A 128 -3.21 19.64 11.99
CA PRO A 128 -3.90 20.83 11.52
C PRO A 128 -5.38 20.55 11.20
N ALA A 129 -6.27 21.47 11.55
CA ALA A 129 -7.72 21.31 11.33
C ALA A 129 -8.10 21.10 9.84
N ASN A 130 -7.24 21.54 8.92
CA ASN A 130 -7.40 21.39 7.47
C ASN A 130 -6.51 20.29 6.87
N ALA A 131 -5.92 19.44 7.70
CA ALA A 131 -5.10 18.33 7.23
C ALA A 131 -5.92 17.37 6.34
N LEU A 132 -5.25 16.76 5.38
CA LEU A 132 -5.85 15.68 4.61
C LEU A 132 -6.22 14.51 5.54
N PRO A 133 -7.35 13.82 5.32
CA PRO A 133 -7.74 12.66 6.14
C PRO A 133 -6.65 11.59 6.24
N TYR A 134 -5.91 11.38 5.16
CA TYR A 134 -4.73 10.49 5.13
C TYR A 134 -3.68 10.90 6.18
N ILE A 135 -3.31 12.18 6.21
CA ILE A 135 -2.31 12.69 7.17
C ILE A 135 -2.86 12.67 8.59
N ALA A 136 -4.15 12.98 8.76
CA ALA A 136 -4.77 13.07 10.08
C ALA A 136 -4.82 11.75 10.85
N LYS A 137 -4.78 10.60 10.18
CA LYS A 137 -4.72 9.27 10.82
C LYS A 137 -3.31 8.85 11.24
N LEU A 138 -2.27 9.34 10.55
CA LEU A 138 -0.88 8.90 10.75
C LEU A 138 -0.35 9.02 12.19
N PRO A 139 -0.70 10.03 13.01
CA PRO A 139 -0.24 10.07 14.41
C PRO A 139 -0.59 8.82 15.21
N LYS A 140 -1.66 8.11 14.83
CA LYS A 140 -2.11 6.88 15.51
C LYS A 140 -1.63 5.60 14.84
N THR A 141 -1.44 5.62 13.53
CA THR A 141 -1.10 4.42 12.74
C THR A 141 0.39 4.33 12.41
N GLU A 142 1.01 5.46 12.06
CA GLU A 142 2.39 5.54 11.60
C GLU A 142 3.04 6.87 12.10
N PRO A 143 3.28 7.02 13.41
CA PRO A 143 3.77 8.28 14.01
C PRO A 143 5.13 8.71 13.44
N TYR A 144 5.99 7.78 13.07
CA TYR A 144 7.27 8.05 12.43
C TYR A 144 7.10 8.74 11.06
N GLU A 145 6.19 8.23 10.24
CA GLU A 145 5.88 8.83 8.93
C GLU A 145 5.13 10.16 9.08
N TYR A 146 4.29 10.30 10.10
CA TYR A 146 3.69 11.60 10.42
C TYR A 146 4.73 12.67 10.66
N LEU A 147 5.79 12.38 11.43
CA LEU A 147 6.89 13.29 11.69
C LEU A 147 7.69 13.60 10.43
N ARG A 148 7.92 12.61 9.56
CA ARG A 148 8.59 12.80 8.26
C ARG A 148 7.84 13.82 7.40
N LEU A 149 6.53 13.67 7.28
CA LEU A 149 5.71 14.51 6.42
C LEU A 149 5.62 15.97 6.89
N GLN A 150 5.92 16.28 8.17
CA GLN A 150 5.91 17.66 8.67
C GLN A 150 6.90 18.57 7.93
N GLY A 151 8.01 18.03 7.45
CA GLY A 151 9.05 18.79 6.74
C GLY A 151 8.82 18.92 5.24
N LEU A 152 7.96 18.11 4.65
CA LEU A 152 7.77 18.01 3.21
C LEU A 152 6.72 19.00 2.69
N LYS A 153 6.91 19.50 1.47
CA LYS A 153 6.00 20.47 0.84
C LYS A 153 5.80 20.13 -0.62
N LEU A 154 4.56 20.13 -1.06
CA LEU A 154 4.24 19.99 -2.45
C LEU A 154 4.62 21.24 -3.26
N LYS A 155 5.21 21.03 -4.42
CA LYS A 155 5.47 22.03 -5.42
C LYS A 155 4.35 22.03 -6.46
N THR A 156 3.84 23.20 -6.79
CA THR A 156 2.86 23.39 -7.86
C THR A 156 3.51 23.09 -9.21
N GLY A 157 2.93 22.19 -9.97
CA GLY A 157 3.33 21.83 -11.34
C GLY A 157 2.47 22.49 -12.41
N LYS A 158 2.38 21.86 -13.58
CA LYS A 158 1.59 22.32 -14.72
C LYS A 158 0.08 22.22 -14.45
N LYS A 159 -0.72 22.97 -15.22
CA LYS A 159 -2.13 22.70 -15.42
C LYS A 159 -2.34 21.89 -16.69
N GLN A 160 -3.37 21.08 -16.70
CA GLN A 160 -3.74 20.23 -17.82
C GLN A 160 -5.25 20.15 -17.93
N ASP A 161 -5.78 20.32 -19.14
CA ASP A 161 -7.18 20.02 -19.38
C ASP A 161 -7.33 18.54 -19.79
N PHE A 162 -8.30 17.85 -19.19
CA PHE A 162 -8.61 16.46 -19.46
C PHE A 162 -10.11 16.22 -19.33
N MET A 163 -10.74 15.73 -20.39
CA MET A 163 -12.20 15.44 -20.46
C MET A 163 -13.09 16.60 -19.99
N GLY A 164 -12.68 17.86 -20.23
CA GLY A 164 -13.43 19.06 -19.83
C GLY A 164 -13.22 19.51 -18.38
N TYR A 165 -12.30 18.89 -17.67
CA TYR A 165 -11.87 19.25 -16.31
C TYR A 165 -10.48 19.85 -16.34
N THR A 166 -10.20 20.82 -15.46
CA THR A 166 -8.86 21.39 -15.29
C THR A 166 -8.14 20.70 -14.13
N LEU A 167 -7.01 20.09 -14.41
CA LEU A 167 -6.15 19.41 -13.44
C LEU A 167 -4.98 20.30 -13.06
N GLN A 168 -4.70 20.43 -11.76
CA GLN A 168 -3.49 21.03 -11.24
C GLN A 168 -2.55 19.93 -10.77
N TRP A 169 -1.38 19.81 -11.38
CA TRP A 169 -0.35 18.85 -10.96
C TRP A 169 0.44 19.35 -9.77
N TRP A 170 0.83 18.41 -8.91
CA TRP A 170 1.66 18.60 -7.73
C TRP A 170 2.82 17.63 -7.76
N GLU A 171 3.96 18.02 -7.22
CA GLU A 171 5.17 17.20 -7.07
C GLU A 171 5.68 17.32 -5.64
N GLU A 172 6.04 16.19 -5.01
CA GLU A 172 6.88 16.18 -3.83
C GLU A 172 8.36 16.18 -4.30
N PRO A 173 9.14 17.25 -4.02
CA PRO A 173 10.43 17.47 -4.69
C PRO A 173 11.51 16.45 -4.37
N ASP A 174 11.51 15.86 -3.16
CA ASP A 174 12.55 14.92 -2.72
C ASP A 174 12.32 13.52 -3.27
N THR A 175 11.07 13.08 -3.34
CA THR A 175 10.67 11.76 -3.84
C THR A 175 10.36 11.73 -5.33
N LYS A 176 10.06 12.89 -5.93
CA LYS A 176 9.54 13.03 -7.30
C LYS A 176 8.15 12.42 -7.53
N MET A 177 7.47 12.06 -6.47
CA MET A 177 6.10 11.59 -6.58
C MET A 177 5.20 12.72 -7.04
N THR A 178 4.33 12.42 -7.99
CA THR A 178 3.41 13.39 -8.59
C THR A 178 1.97 12.93 -8.46
N MET A 179 1.04 13.89 -8.39
CA MET A 179 -0.39 13.66 -8.46
C MET A 179 -1.07 14.94 -8.91
N PHE A 180 -2.26 14.82 -9.46
CA PHE A 180 -3.07 15.98 -9.76
C PHE A 180 -4.18 16.18 -8.72
N SER A 181 -4.68 17.40 -8.64
CA SER A 181 -5.97 17.74 -8.06
C SER A 181 -6.89 18.31 -9.16
N ILE A 182 -8.19 18.26 -8.97
CA ILE A 182 -9.17 18.82 -9.90
C ILE A 182 -9.53 20.23 -9.42
N GLU A 183 -9.37 21.24 -10.27
CA GLU A 183 -9.65 22.64 -9.92
C GLU A 183 -11.08 23.06 -10.26
N SER A 184 -11.66 22.50 -11.33
CA SER A 184 -12.97 22.91 -11.83
C SER A 184 -13.70 21.77 -12.53
N GLY A 185 -15.01 21.93 -12.70
CA GLY A 185 -15.87 20.97 -13.41
C GLY A 185 -16.76 20.13 -12.48
N LEU A 186 -16.54 20.17 -11.17
CA LEU A 186 -17.37 19.52 -10.14
C LEU A 186 -17.86 20.53 -9.11
N PRO A 187 -18.95 20.22 -8.36
CA PRO A 187 -19.36 20.98 -7.19
C PRO A 187 -18.22 21.09 -6.15
N LYS A 188 -18.18 22.20 -5.42
CA LYS A 188 -17.08 22.49 -4.46
C LYS A 188 -16.86 21.38 -3.43
N GLU A 189 -17.94 20.81 -2.91
CA GLU A 189 -17.86 19.74 -1.91
C GLU A 189 -17.31 18.44 -2.51
N ASP A 190 -17.66 18.13 -3.75
CA ASP A 190 -17.16 16.98 -4.49
C ASP A 190 -15.68 17.15 -4.82
N LEU A 191 -15.27 18.36 -5.27
CA LEU A 191 -13.86 18.71 -5.47
C LEU A 191 -13.04 18.49 -4.20
N GLN A 192 -13.55 18.93 -3.04
CA GLN A 192 -12.86 18.76 -1.77
C GLN A 192 -12.65 17.28 -1.45
N ARG A 193 -13.69 16.45 -1.53
CA ARG A 193 -13.62 15.01 -1.23
C ARG A 193 -12.64 14.27 -2.15
N VAL A 194 -12.78 14.48 -3.44
CA VAL A 194 -11.92 13.84 -4.45
C VAL A 194 -10.46 14.25 -4.27
N ASN A 195 -10.19 15.56 -4.12
CA ASN A 195 -8.83 16.07 -3.96
C ASN A 195 -8.18 15.59 -2.65
N GLN A 196 -8.95 15.35 -1.59
CA GLN A 196 -8.45 14.73 -0.38
C GLN A 196 -7.93 13.31 -0.62
N GLN A 197 -8.60 12.53 -1.46
CA GLN A 197 -8.13 11.18 -1.83
C GLN A 197 -6.90 11.24 -2.75
N LEU A 198 -6.95 12.06 -3.79
CA LEU A 198 -5.85 12.21 -4.74
C LEU A 198 -4.55 12.65 -4.03
N LEU A 199 -4.62 13.72 -3.24
CA LEU A 199 -3.44 14.20 -2.51
C LEU A 199 -3.05 13.29 -1.34
N GLY A 200 -4.00 12.59 -0.73
CA GLY A 200 -3.71 11.54 0.24
C GLY A 200 -2.90 10.40 -0.37
N ARG A 201 -3.27 9.98 -1.58
CA ARG A 201 -2.51 8.97 -2.34
C ARG A 201 -1.10 9.44 -2.70
N LEU A 202 -0.90 10.71 -3.05
CA LEU A 202 0.45 11.23 -3.29
C LEU A 202 1.35 11.05 -2.07
N TRP A 203 0.84 11.34 -0.87
CA TRP A 203 1.62 11.17 0.36
C TRP A 203 1.89 9.71 0.71
N ASP A 204 0.94 8.81 0.43
CA ASP A 204 1.12 7.36 0.56
C ASP A 204 2.25 6.84 -0.35
N GLU A 205 2.29 7.32 -1.59
CA GLU A 205 3.36 6.99 -2.54
C GLU A 205 4.72 7.56 -2.12
N ALA A 206 4.74 8.78 -1.56
CA ALA A 206 5.96 9.37 -1.02
C ALA A 206 6.52 8.54 0.16
N ILE A 207 5.67 8.04 1.05
CA ILE A 207 6.08 7.11 2.13
C ILE A 207 6.60 5.80 1.54
N SER A 208 5.92 5.26 0.52
CA SER A 208 6.34 4.03 -0.18
C SER A 208 7.73 4.18 -0.81
N TYR A 209 8.03 5.35 -1.38
CA TYR A 209 9.36 5.69 -1.88
C TYR A 209 10.42 5.60 -0.77
N TYR A 210 10.20 6.23 0.39
CA TYR A 210 11.17 6.17 1.50
C TYR A 210 11.38 4.73 2.01
N GLY A 211 10.31 3.95 2.11
CA GLY A 211 10.39 2.53 2.45
C GLY A 211 11.19 1.72 1.43
N CYS A 212 11.06 2.01 0.14
CA CYS A 212 11.87 1.41 -0.91
C CYS A 212 13.34 1.80 -0.77
N GLN A 213 13.64 3.09 -0.57
CA GLN A 213 15.01 3.58 -0.38
C GLN A 213 15.69 2.94 0.84
N LEU A 214 14.98 2.74 1.93
CA LEU A 214 15.50 2.05 3.12
C LEU A 214 15.88 0.61 2.80
N ARG A 215 14.98 -0.16 2.17
CA ARG A 215 15.25 -1.55 1.80
C ARG A 215 16.38 -1.69 0.78
N GLY A 216 16.43 -0.79 -0.21
CA GLY A 216 17.47 -0.74 -1.23
C GLY A 216 18.77 -0.11 -0.79
N ARG A 217 18.86 0.39 0.46
CA ARG A 217 20.09 0.89 1.09
C ARG A 217 20.83 1.95 0.27
N GLY A 218 20.09 2.84 -0.36
CA GLY A 218 20.61 3.93 -1.17
C GLY A 218 20.93 3.56 -2.62
N TYR A 219 20.71 2.32 -3.03
CA TYR A 219 20.78 1.85 -4.43
C TYR A 219 19.39 1.62 -5.04
N ALA A 220 18.33 1.92 -4.30
CA ALA A 220 16.98 1.74 -4.77
C ALA A 220 16.66 2.68 -5.93
N GLU A 221 15.94 2.14 -6.91
CA GLU A 221 15.22 2.90 -7.94
C GLU A 221 13.73 2.82 -7.65
N PHE A 222 13.02 3.92 -7.79
CA PHE A 222 11.58 3.98 -7.64
C PHE A 222 11.05 5.08 -8.54
N LEU A 223 10.46 4.67 -9.65
CA LEU A 223 9.92 5.55 -10.66
C LEU A 223 8.42 5.38 -10.74
N GLN A 224 7.70 6.47 -10.82
CA GLN A 224 6.25 6.45 -10.87
C GLN A 224 5.74 7.39 -11.96
N ASP A 225 4.74 6.92 -12.69
CA ASP A 225 3.96 7.73 -13.64
C ASP A 225 2.48 7.67 -13.27
N VAL A 226 1.82 8.83 -13.29
CA VAL A 226 0.40 8.98 -12.98
C VAL A 226 -0.33 9.46 -14.23
N THR A 227 -1.27 8.64 -14.70
CA THR A 227 -2.06 8.92 -15.90
C THR A 227 -3.54 9.01 -15.54
N PRO A 228 -4.19 10.19 -15.70
CA PRO A 228 -5.65 10.26 -15.61
C PRO A 228 -6.26 9.46 -16.77
N THR A 229 -7.20 8.55 -16.48
CA THR A 229 -7.80 7.63 -17.47
C THR A 229 -9.25 7.96 -17.77
N PHE A 230 -9.99 8.48 -16.78
CA PHE A 230 -11.39 8.85 -16.95
C PHE A 230 -11.85 9.84 -15.86
N ILE A 231 -12.58 10.87 -16.26
CA ILE A 231 -13.21 11.83 -15.34
C ILE A 231 -14.63 12.09 -15.77
N SER A 232 -15.57 11.97 -14.83
CA SER A 232 -16.99 12.25 -15.01
C SER A 232 -17.59 12.89 -13.76
N PRO A 233 -18.86 13.33 -13.76
CA PRO A 233 -19.54 13.79 -12.55
C PRO A 233 -19.72 12.72 -11.46
N SER A 234 -19.49 11.44 -11.76
CA SER A 234 -19.68 10.34 -10.81
C SER A 234 -18.39 9.58 -10.47
N VAL A 235 -17.37 9.62 -11.33
CA VAL A 235 -16.14 8.83 -11.16
C VAL A 235 -14.93 9.64 -11.57
N ILE A 236 -13.86 9.54 -10.76
CA ILE A 236 -12.50 9.92 -11.14
C ILE A 236 -11.67 8.63 -11.18
N SER A 237 -10.95 8.45 -12.27
CA SER A 237 -10.12 7.26 -12.49
C SER A 237 -8.76 7.65 -13.03
N LEU A 238 -7.71 7.03 -12.50
CA LEU A 238 -6.33 7.20 -12.91
C LEU A 238 -5.58 5.88 -12.77
N ASN A 239 -4.53 5.71 -13.56
CA ASN A 239 -3.56 4.64 -13.37
C ASN A 239 -2.28 5.20 -12.76
N ILE A 240 -1.66 4.45 -11.87
CA ILE A 240 -0.36 4.73 -11.27
C ILE A 240 0.54 3.56 -11.64
N SER A 241 1.44 3.79 -12.60
CA SER A 241 2.45 2.80 -12.99
C SER A 241 3.71 3.03 -12.19
N THR A 242 4.22 2.00 -11.55
CA THR A 242 5.43 2.07 -10.72
C THR A 242 6.44 1.03 -11.21
N SER A 243 7.68 1.45 -11.43
CA SER A 243 8.83 0.58 -11.68
C SER A 243 9.84 0.76 -10.55
N TYR A 244 10.27 -0.32 -9.92
CA TYR A 244 11.10 -0.22 -8.72
C TYR A 244 12.12 -1.35 -8.60
N ASP A 245 13.26 -1.01 -7.97
CA ASP A 245 14.21 -1.93 -7.38
C ASP A 245 14.47 -1.49 -5.94
N CYS A 246 13.90 -2.19 -4.98
CA CYS A 246 14.01 -1.90 -3.56
C CYS A 246 15.00 -2.84 -2.85
N GLY A 247 15.99 -3.38 -3.56
CA GLY A 247 17.00 -4.28 -3.01
C GLY A 247 16.49 -5.72 -2.79
N GLY A 248 15.46 -6.12 -3.53
CA GLY A 248 14.98 -7.51 -3.60
C GLY A 248 15.85 -8.39 -4.51
N ALA A 249 15.33 -9.56 -4.89
CA ALA A 249 16.03 -10.47 -5.80
C ALA A 249 16.18 -9.88 -7.21
N HIS A 250 15.32 -8.96 -7.59
CA HIS A 250 15.27 -8.35 -8.91
C HIS A 250 14.36 -7.10 -8.91
N PRO A 251 14.52 -6.19 -9.88
CA PRO A 251 13.55 -5.13 -10.17
C PRO A 251 12.16 -5.67 -10.46
N ASP A 252 11.13 -4.87 -10.22
CA ASP A 252 9.75 -5.19 -10.54
C ASP A 252 8.98 -3.94 -11.00
N PHE A 253 7.78 -4.15 -11.56
CA PHE A 253 6.89 -3.06 -11.97
C PHE A 253 5.44 -3.49 -11.79
N GLY A 254 4.53 -2.53 -11.80
CA GLY A 254 3.10 -2.82 -11.74
C GLY A 254 2.25 -1.57 -11.82
N ASP A 255 0.97 -1.79 -12.02
CA ASP A 255 -0.06 -0.77 -12.04
C ASP A 255 -0.89 -0.82 -10.77
N SER A 256 -1.22 0.35 -10.24
CA SER A 256 -2.05 0.50 -9.05
C SER A 256 -3.10 1.59 -9.28
N PRO A 257 -4.14 1.28 -10.06
CA PRO A 257 -5.19 2.24 -10.41
C PRO A 257 -5.94 2.74 -9.17
N LEU A 258 -6.38 3.99 -9.23
CA LEU A 258 -7.25 4.59 -8.23
C LEU A 258 -8.55 5.04 -8.91
N ASN A 259 -9.66 4.45 -8.48
CA ASN A 259 -10.99 4.77 -8.95
C ASN A 259 -11.78 5.36 -7.78
N ILE A 260 -12.33 6.56 -7.91
CA ILE A 260 -12.99 7.29 -6.81
C ILE A 260 -14.44 7.57 -7.18
N ASP A 261 -15.37 7.22 -6.29
CA ASP A 261 -16.75 7.72 -6.35
C ASP A 261 -16.75 9.21 -5.96
N VAL A 262 -17.13 10.07 -6.90
CA VAL A 262 -17.13 11.53 -6.70
C VAL A 262 -18.04 11.94 -5.55
N LYS A 263 -19.19 11.28 -5.38
CA LYS A 263 -20.18 11.61 -4.36
C LYS A 263 -19.73 11.35 -2.95
N THR A 264 -19.05 10.24 -2.72
CA THR A 264 -18.60 9.83 -1.39
C THR A 264 -17.15 10.18 -1.14
N GLY A 265 -16.34 10.34 -2.20
CA GLY A 265 -14.89 10.46 -2.13
C GLY A 265 -14.18 9.15 -1.81
N HIS A 266 -14.90 8.02 -1.75
CA HIS A 266 -14.30 6.73 -1.44
C HIS A 266 -13.73 6.05 -2.68
N PRO A 267 -12.61 5.35 -2.56
CA PRO A 267 -12.14 4.44 -3.60
C PRO A 267 -13.20 3.36 -3.91
N LEU A 268 -13.31 3.01 -5.19
CA LEU A 268 -14.19 1.96 -5.68
C LEU A 268 -13.41 0.65 -5.82
N SER A 269 -13.97 -0.46 -5.36
CA SER A 269 -13.57 -1.80 -5.76
C SER A 269 -14.26 -2.19 -7.07
N LEU A 270 -13.78 -3.24 -7.72
CA LEU A 270 -14.42 -3.74 -8.95
C LEU A 270 -15.88 -4.15 -8.70
N GLU A 271 -16.15 -4.77 -7.56
CA GLU A 271 -17.47 -5.24 -7.15
C GLU A 271 -18.46 -4.11 -6.82
N ASP A 272 -17.96 -2.87 -6.60
CA ASP A 272 -18.82 -1.69 -6.53
C ASP A 272 -19.41 -1.31 -7.88
N VAL A 273 -18.73 -1.69 -8.97
CA VAL A 273 -19.04 -1.28 -10.33
C VAL A 273 -19.62 -2.43 -11.16
N LEU A 274 -19.07 -3.61 -10.99
CA LEU A 274 -19.39 -4.81 -11.76
C LEU A 274 -19.58 -6.01 -10.81
N TRP A 275 -20.78 -6.60 -10.80
CA TRP A 275 -21.07 -7.80 -10.03
C TRP A 275 -21.77 -8.84 -10.88
N VAL A 276 -21.13 -9.98 -11.09
CA VAL A 276 -21.65 -11.10 -11.90
C VAL A 276 -22.07 -12.31 -11.06
N GLY A 277 -21.97 -12.20 -9.73
CA GLY A 277 -22.40 -13.22 -8.78
C GLY A 277 -23.88 -13.12 -8.45
N GLU A 278 -24.34 -14.04 -7.64
CA GLU A 278 -25.69 -14.02 -7.06
C GLU A 278 -25.70 -13.17 -5.77
N GLY A 279 -26.85 -12.59 -5.45
CA GLY A 279 -27.06 -11.84 -4.20
C GLY A 279 -26.31 -10.51 -4.14
N GLN A 280 -25.85 -10.15 -2.92
CA GLN A 280 -25.15 -8.90 -2.69
C GLN A 280 -23.65 -9.02 -3.05
N PRO A 281 -23.05 -7.98 -3.63
CA PRO A 281 -21.62 -7.96 -3.89
C PRO A 281 -20.77 -8.18 -2.63
N ILE A 282 -19.72 -8.98 -2.76
CA ILE A 282 -18.71 -9.19 -1.72
C ILE A 282 -17.66 -8.09 -1.91
N LEU A 283 -17.80 -7.01 -1.14
CA LEU A 283 -16.92 -5.86 -1.27
C LEU A 283 -15.55 -6.16 -0.70
N HIS A 284 -14.54 -5.76 -1.43
CA HIS A 284 -13.17 -5.77 -0.94
C HIS A 284 -13.00 -4.59 0.05
N ALA A 285 -12.61 -4.87 1.28
CA ALA A 285 -12.14 -3.83 2.19
C ALA A 285 -10.81 -3.31 1.65
N ASP A 286 -10.88 -2.29 0.81
CA ASP A 286 -9.69 -1.64 0.30
C ASP A 286 -9.03 -0.85 1.45
N ARG A 287 -7.70 -0.97 1.57
CA ARG A 287 -6.85 -0.18 2.48
C ARG A 287 -7.13 1.32 2.38
N TYR A 288 -7.60 1.78 1.23
CA TYR A 288 -7.94 3.17 0.95
C TYR A 288 -9.36 3.59 1.32
N ARG A 289 -10.26 2.66 1.64
CA ARG A 289 -11.63 2.97 2.08
C ARG A 289 -11.72 3.45 3.53
N GLY A 290 -10.58 3.50 4.25
CA GLY A 290 -10.56 3.81 5.69
C GLY A 290 -11.15 2.68 6.53
N GLY A 291 -11.33 1.50 5.97
CA GLY A 291 -11.64 0.27 6.68
C GLY A 291 -10.36 -0.28 7.30
N ASP A 292 -10.11 0.02 8.57
CA ASP A 292 -8.94 -0.47 9.30
C ASP A 292 -9.04 -1.97 9.64
N GLN A 293 -10.11 -2.64 9.19
CA GLN A 293 -10.31 -4.05 9.47
C GLN A 293 -9.97 -4.90 8.25
N PRO A 294 -9.02 -5.83 8.36
CA PRO A 294 -8.80 -6.83 7.33
C PRO A 294 -10.06 -7.68 7.16
N LEU A 295 -10.26 -8.22 5.94
CA LEU A 295 -11.30 -9.23 5.72
C LEU A 295 -11.11 -10.38 6.72
N THR A 296 -12.22 -10.89 7.24
CA THR A 296 -12.19 -12.15 7.99
C THR A 296 -11.79 -13.28 7.04
N GLU A 297 -11.24 -14.36 7.58
CA GLU A 297 -10.88 -15.56 6.79
C GLU A 297 -12.06 -16.07 5.95
N ALA A 298 -13.28 -16.01 6.50
CA ALA A 298 -14.50 -16.42 5.80
C ALA A 298 -14.85 -15.49 4.63
N GLU A 299 -14.69 -14.19 4.79
CA GLU A 299 -14.93 -13.20 3.73
C GLU A 299 -13.88 -13.32 2.61
N ASP A 300 -12.60 -13.51 2.97
CA ASP A 300 -11.53 -13.72 1.99
C ASP A 300 -11.73 -15.04 1.22
N ALA A 301 -12.12 -16.12 1.89
CA ALA A 301 -12.44 -17.39 1.26
C ALA A 301 -13.67 -17.28 0.32
N ALA A 302 -14.71 -16.55 0.73
CA ALA A 302 -15.89 -16.31 -0.10
C ALA A 302 -15.54 -15.48 -1.34
N ARG A 303 -14.71 -14.45 -1.19
CA ARG A 303 -14.21 -13.63 -2.31
C ARG A 303 -13.37 -14.45 -3.29
N SER A 304 -12.40 -15.19 -2.77
CA SER A 304 -11.56 -16.08 -3.59
C SER A 304 -12.37 -17.13 -4.35
N LYS A 305 -13.43 -17.65 -3.74
CA LYS A 305 -14.36 -18.56 -4.41
C LYS A 305 -15.13 -17.86 -5.53
N TYR A 306 -15.69 -16.67 -5.27
CA TYR A 306 -16.37 -15.86 -6.28
C TYR A 306 -15.47 -15.57 -7.48
N GLN A 307 -14.23 -15.13 -7.23
CA GLN A 307 -13.29 -14.85 -8.30
C GLN A 307 -13.03 -16.07 -9.19
N ARG A 308 -12.68 -17.20 -8.60
CA ARG A 308 -12.33 -18.42 -9.36
C ARG A 308 -13.53 -19.09 -10.04
N GLU A 309 -14.67 -19.19 -9.35
CA GLU A 309 -15.77 -20.02 -9.84
C GLU A 309 -16.81 -19.23 -10.65
N VAL A 310 -16.81 -17.89 -10.55
CA VAL A 310 -17.83 -17.04 -11.17
C VAL A 310 -17.21 -15.96 -12.05
N PHE A 311 -16.36 -15.09 -11.47
CA PHE A 311 -15.89 -13.90 -12.16
C PHE A 311 -14.91 -14.24 -13.30
N MET A 312 -13.84 -15.01 -13.05
CA MET A 312 -12.83 -15.32 -14.08
C MET A 312 -13.40 -16.10 -15.27
N PRO A 313 -14.21 -17.17 -15.07
CA PRO A 313 -14.85 -17.87 -16.21
C PRO A 313 -15.80 -16.94 -17.01
N TRP A 314 -16.54 -16.08 -16.30
CA TRP A 314 -17.40 -15.09 -16.96
C TRP A 314 -16.55 -14.08 -17.77
N LEU A 315 -15.47 -13.55 -17.19
CA LEU A 315 -14.59 -12.58 -17.83
C LEU A 315 -13.97 -13.16 -19.10
N ILE A 316 -13.38 -14.36 -19.05
CA ILE A 316 -12.82 -15.07 -20.21
C ILE A 316 -13.84 -15.20 -21.32
N LYS A 317 -15.07 -15.60 -20.99
CA LYS A 317 -16.17 -15.71 -21.95
C LYS A 317 -16.47 -14.36 -22.63
N GLN A 318 -16.50 -13.26 -21.85
CA GLN A 318 -16.77 -11.95 -22.42
C GLN A 318 -15.60 -11.46 -23.30
N LEU A 319 -14.36 -11.59 -22.81
CA LEU A 319 -13.19 -11.19 -23.57
C LEU A 319 -13.04 -12.00 -24.85
N THR A 320 -13.31 -13.31 -24.83
CA THR A 320 -13.29 -14.17 -26.04
C THR A 320 -14.34 -13.70 -27.06
N ALA A 321 -15.51 -13.27 -26.60
CA ALA A 321 -16.55 -12.77 -27.50
C ALA A 321 -16.22 -11.39 -28.08
N LEU A 322 -15.55 -10.52 -27.31
CA LEU A 322 -15.19 -9.17 -27.72
C LEU A 322 -13.88 -9.13 -28.54
N TYR A 323 -12.93 -9.97 -28.21
CA TYR A 323 -11.55 -9.97 -28.73
C TYR A 323 -11.11 -11.38 -29.17
N PRO A 324 -11.81 -12.00 -30.15
CA PRO A 324 -11.55 -13.41 -30.52
C PRO A 324 -10.16 -13.65 -31.07
N ASP A 325 -9.49 -12.65 -31.61
CA ASP A 325 -8.12 -12.79 -32.13
C ASP A 325 -7.09 -12.77 -31.01
N GLU A 326 -7.26 -11.92 -30.00
CA GLU A 326 -6.37 -11.81 -28.84
C GLU A 326 -6.55 -12.96 -27.85
N MET A 327 -7.77 -13.50 -27.77
CA MET A 327 -8.14 -14.61 -26.87
C MET A 327 -7.93 -16.00 -27.52
N LYS A 328 -7.06 -16.11 -28.53
CA LYS A 328 -6.65 -17.41 -29.07
C LYS A 328 -5.63 -18.07 -28.15
N LYS A 329 -5.86 -19.34 -27.85
CA LYS A 329 -4.85 -20.12 -27.13
C LYS A 329 -3.58 -20.28 -27.98
N PRO A 330 -2.40 -19.99 -27.43
CA PRO A 330 -1.13 -20.23 -28.15
C PRO A 330 -0.97 -21.67 -28.62
N ALA A 331 -0.19 -21.86 -29.66
CA ALA A 331 0.17 -23.19 -30.12
C ALA A 331 1.04 -23.90 -29.06
N GLU A 332 0.96 -25.23 -29.00
CA GLU A 332 1.80 -26.02 -28.11
C GLU A 332 3.28 -25.80 -28.42
N GLY A 333 4.06 -25.38 -27.42
CA GLY A 333 5.50 -25.10 -27.56
C GLY A 333 5.83 -23.67 -28.02
N ASP A 334 4.85 -22.78 -28.16
CA ASP A 334 5.05 -21.36 -28.44
C ASP A 334 5.20 -20.60 -27.10
N GLU A 335 6.42 -20.59 -26.55
CA GLU A 335 6.73 -19.97 -25.23
C GLU A 335 6.78 -18.44 -25.30
N ASP A 336 6.79 -17.85 -26.51
CA ASP A 336 6.84 -16.38 -26.68
C ASP A 336 5.45 -15.74 -26.77
N SER A 337 4.39 -16.54 -26.85
CA SER A 337 3.01 -16.06 -26.99
C SER A 337 2.26 -16.01 -25.66
N CYS A 338 1.49 -14.94 -25.44
CA CYS A 338 0.70 -14.73 -24.24
C CYS A 338 -0.58 -15.58 -24.21
N ASP A 339 -0.75 -16.44 -23.22
CA ASP A 339 -2.01 -17.20 -23.04
C ASP A 339 -3.03 -16.41 -22.19
N PHE A 340 -3.79 -15.54 -22.85
CA PHE A 340 -4.89 -14.81 -22.22
C PHE A 340 -6.12 -15.68 -21.94
N THR A 341 -6.15 -16.96 -22.37
CA THR A 341 -7.24 -17.88 -22.06
C THR A 341 -7.08 -18.54 -20.70
N ASN A 342 -5.91 -18.41 -20.07
CA ASN A 342 -5.66 -18.90 -18.73
C ASN A 342 -6.33 -18.00 -17.70
N GLU A 343 -7.30 -18.55 -16.96
CA GLU A 343 -8.09 -17.82 -15.95
C GLU A 343 -7.22 -17.22 -14.85
N ASP A 344 -6.13 -17.90 -14.44
CA ASP A 344 -5.26 -17.44 -13.35
C ASP A 344 -4.60 -16.09 -13.64
N ASN A 345 -4.37 -15.75 -14.90
CA ASN A 345 -3.81 -14.48 -15.32
C ASN A 345 -4.76 -13.29 -15.10
N TRP A 346 -6.02 -13.55 -14.74
CA TRP A 346 -7.04 -12.53 -14.47
C TRP A 346 -7.43 -12.43 -12.98
N SER A 347 -6.81 -13.23 -12.12
CA SER A 347 -7.15 -13.31 -10.69
C SER A 347 -6.84 -12.05 -9.91
N TYR A 348 -5.81 -11.30 -10.31
CA TYR A 348 -5.35 -10.06 -9.68
C TYR A 348 -5.38 -8.88 -10.65
N SER A 349 -6.37 -8.83 -11.52
CA SER A 349 -6.49 -7.78 -12.52
C SER A 349 -6.50 -6.39 -11.87
N ASN A 350 -5.56 -5.54 -12.27
CA ASN A 350 -5.73 -4.10 -12.08
C ASN A 350 -6.86 -3.63 -13.00
N TRP A 351 -7.58 -2.59 -12.60
CA TRP A 351 -8.70 -2.13 -13.38
C TRP A 351 -8.91 -0.61 -13.25
N HIS A 352 -9.36 0.01 -14.32
CA HIS A 352 -9.72 1.43 -14.29
C HIS A 352 -10.79 1.75 -15.34
N PHE A 353 -11.44 2.90 -15.17
CA PHE A 353 -12.35 3.41 -16.16
C PHE A 353 -11.60 4.03 -17.34
N THR A 354 -12.13 3.86 -18.54
CA THR A 354 -11.69 4.52 -19.77
C THR A 354 -12.90 5.18 -20.44
N GLU A 355 -12.70 5.95 -21.51
CA GLU A 355 -13.82 6.49 -22.31
C GLU A 355 -14.70 5.39 -22.93
N LYS A 356 -14.12 4.20 -23.19
CA LYS A 356 -14.80 3.10 -23.90
C LYS A 356 -15.45 2.08 -22.96
N GLY A 357 -15.01 2.00 -21.71
CA GLY A 357 -15.47 0.96 -20.76
C GLY A 357 -14.53 0.78 -19.58
N LEU A 358 -14.65 -0.38 -18.93
CA LEU A 358 -13.71 -0.79 -17.89
C LEU A 358 -12.55 -1.57 -18.50
N TYR A 359 -11.37 -1.05 -18.31
CA TYR A 359 -10.13 -1.76 -18.57
C TYR A 359 -9.85 -2.77 -17.44
N LEU A 360 -9.39 -3.96 -17.79
CA LEU A 360 -8.95 -5.02 -16.87
C LEU A 360 -7.59 -5.52 -17.32
N GLY A 361 -6.54 -5.26 -16.55
CA GLY A 361 -5.18 -5.69 -16.85
C GLY A 361 -4.95 -7.14 -16.41
N ALA A 362 -4.51 -8.00 -17.32
CA ALA A 362 -4.01 -9.32 -16.95
C ALA A 362 -2.68 -9.22 -16.20
N TYR A 363 -2.41 -10.17 -15.32
CA TYR A 363 -1.17 -10.29 -14.57
C TYR A 363 -0.58 -11.69 -14.76
N PHE A 364 0.59 -11.76 -15.37
CA PHE A 364 1.27 -12.99 -15.70
C PHE A 364 2.37 -13.35 -14.69
N ALA A 365 2.75 -14.62 -14.70
CA ALA A 365 3.94 -15.06 -13.98
C ALA A 365 5.19 -14.30 -14.47
N ARG A 366 6.20 -14.16 -13.60
CA ARG A 366 7.37 -13.32 -13.88
C ARG A 366 8.03 -13.53 -15.24
N VAL A 367 8.12 -14.79 -15.68
CA VAL A 367 8.76 -15.14 -16.97
C VAL A 367 7.95 -14.66 -18.18
N GLU A 368 6.69 -14.35 -18.00
CA GLU A 368 5.74 -13.92 -19.02
C GLU A 368 5.23 -12.48 -18.80
N ARG A 369 5.93 -11.68 -17.92
CA ARG A 369 5.52 -10.31 -17.56
C ARG A 369 5.42 -9.35 -18.75
N ALA A 370 6.01 -9.69 -19.90
CA ALA A 370 5.80 -8.94 -21.14
C ALA A 370 4.35 -8.97 -21.63
N CYS A 371 3.55 -9.91 -21.12
CA CYS A 371 2.13 -10.08 -21.43
C CYS A 371 1.20 -9.31 -20.47
N ASP A 372 1.75 -8.69 -19.41
CA ASP A 372 0.95 -7.95 -18.45
C ASP A 372 0.25 -6.75 -19.11
N SER A 373 -0.89 -6.41 -18.55
CA SER A 373 -1.61 -5.17 -18.83
C SER A 373 -1.84 -4.92 -20.35
N PRO A 374 -2.46 -5.87 -21.10
CA PRO A 374 -2.75 -5.69 -22.51
C PRO A 374 -3.68 -4.48 -22.74
N ASP A 375 -3.45 -3.69 -23.77
CA ASP A 375 -4.16 -2.43 -24.04
C ASP A 375 -5.59 -2.61 -24.58
N TRP A 376 -5.95 -3.82 -25.00
CA TRP A 376 -7.23 -4.13 -25.64
C TRP A 376 -8.33 -4.60 -24.65
N SER A 377 -8.01 -5.06 -23.45
CA SER A 377 -8.92 -5.76 -22.53
C SER A 377 -9.96 -4.82 -21.86
N ILE A 378 -10.83 -4.24 -22.66
CA ILE A 378 -11.84 -3.28 -22.23
C ILE A 378 -13.24 -3.89 -22.31
N LEU A 379 -13.96 -3.95 -21.19
CA LEU A 379 -15.38 -4.32 -21.15
C LEU A 379 -16.24 -3.07 -21.42
N PRO A 380 -17.05 -3.04 -22.48
CA PRO A 380 -17.85 -1.87 -22.84
C PRO A 380 -18.91 -1.56 -21.78
N TYR A 381 -19.27 -0.28 -21.61
CA TYR A 381 -20.26 0.15 -20.62
C TYR A 381 -21.65 -0.48 -20.84
N SER A 382 -22.02 -0.83 -22.07
CA SER A 382 -23.25 -1.57 -22.38
C SER A 382 -23.30 -2.96 -21.74
N LEU A 383 -22.14 -3.61 -21.57
CA LEU A 383 -22.02 -4.88 -20.86
C LEU A 383 -22.04 -4.65 -19.33
N ILE A 384 -21.26 -3.68 -18.82
CA ILE A 384 -21.19 -3.37 -17.39
C ILE A 384 -22.57 -3.05 -16.82
N LYS A 385 -23.40 -2.30 -17.54
CA LYS A 385 -24.78 -1.95 -17.13
C LYS A 385 -25.71 -3.15 -16.97
N GLN A 386 -25.38 -4.30 -17.55
CA GLN A 386 -26.15 -5.54 -17.37
C GLN A 386 -25.84 -6.24 -16.05
N TYR A 387 -24.69 -5.92 -15.46
CA TYR A 387 -24.17 -6.52 -14.23
C TYR A 387 -23.78 -5.43 -13.22
N PRO A 388 -24.72 -4.60 -12.75
CA PRO A 388 -24.41 -3.48 -11.88
C PRO A 388 -23.86 -3.96 -10.53
N GLY A 389 -22.79 -3.31 -10.06
CA GLY A 389 -22.22 -3.54 -8.75
C GLY A 389 -23.00 -2.87 -7.61
N ALA A 390 -22.36 -2.75 -6.44
CA ALA A 390 -22.99 -2.22 -5.25
C ALA A 390 -23.29 -0.71 -5.31
N VAL A 391 -22.53 0.07 -6.10
CA VAL A 391 -22.65 1.53 -6.20
C VAL A 391 -23.36 1.93 -7.47
N LYS A 392 -24.35 2.79 -7.32
CA LYS A 392 -25.09 3.33 -8.48
C LYS A 392 -24.33 4.49 -9.12
N LEU A 393 -23.58 4.20 -10.18
CA LEU A 393 -22.81 5.17 -10.95
C LEU A 393 -23.55 5.62 -12.21
N GLN A 394 -23.29 6.86 -12.63
CA GLN A 394 -23.71 7.37 -13.95
C GLN A 394 -22.60 7.03 -14.96
N LEU A 395 -22.73 5.88 -15.60
CA LEU A 395 -21.79 5.42 -16.63
C LEU A 395 -22.15 5.99 -18.00
N PRO A 396 -21.15 6.25 -18.88
CA PRO A 396 -21.37 6.70 -20.26
C PRO A 396 -22.35 5.79 -20.99
N GLN A 397 -23.07 6.37 -21.96
CA GLN A 397 -23.85 5.56 -22.91
C GLN A 397 -22.83 4.92 -23.87
N GLY A 398 -22.59 3.64 -23.74
CA GLY A 398 -21.75 2.88 -24.66
C GLY A 398 -22.45 2.56 -25.96
#